data_2206d0cc4dfaf7fdb3e91171de98da4c
#
_entry.id   2206d0cc4dfaf7fdb3e91171de98da4c
#
_cell.length_a   1.000
_cell.length_b   1.000
_cell.length_c   1.000
_cell.angle_alpha   90.00
_cell.angle_beta   90.00
_cell.angle_gamma   90.00
#
_symmetry.space_group_name_H-M   'P 1'
#
loop_
_entity.id
_entity.type
_entity.pdbx_description
1 polymer ?
#
loop_
_entity_poly.entity_id
_entity_poly.type
_entity_poly.pdbx_seq_one_letter_code
_entity_poly.pdbx_strand_id
1 'polypeptide(L)'
;MAPPRKSKLPKPLPDGFILTDMEKKKWRLGKIIGQGGFGLIYLASQDVNKPVAADTNFVIKLEYQENGPLFTELKFYQRAAKPESMQKWMRSRKLTFLGIPRYWGSGLAEYNELRYRFMAMDRLGSDLQKVCECNGGRLKKATVLQLGQGLVDVLEYIHENEYVHADIKAANLMLGYRDPDKVYLADYGLSYRYCPKGVHIEYKENPKKAHNGTIEYTSLDAHKGLAPSRRGDLQILGFCLLHWLCGSLPWDSLLINPDKVQETKSRLIDNLPDSVQQLSVSGANTDEVAAFLLHVRSLEYQDKPDYQLLKVLLASVERGSLDFSVPQGPVEESATKGADPHTSKKSDKCFNNKQACNEDYCGDDDDEEEKATPIPTCYLRGPPIGPGAQPKQKEKEGLPAVRRSLRPRTVQNYAEDDDDDDNEEEEEEARPEPISACYLRSPPKGPRAQSKQV
;
A
#
# COMPACT_ATOMS: atom_id res chain seq x y z
N MET A 1 -19.47 25.94 6.81
CA MET A 1 -19.09 24.79 5.97
C MET A 1 -19.93 23.58 6.38
N ALA A 2 -20.59 22.91 5.43
CA ALA A 2 -21.31 21.68 5.71
C ALA A 2 -20.32 20.61 6.18
N PRO A 3 -20.69 19.72 7.14
CA PRO A 3 -19.81 18.66 7.59
C PRO A 3 -19.47 17.75 6.39
N PRO A 4 -18.22 17.23 6.30
CA PRO A 4 -17.82 16.36 5.21
C PRO A 4 -18.78 15.17 5.15
N ARG A 5 -19.34 14.91 3.96
CA ARG A 5 -20.23 13.77 3.75
C ARG A 5 -19.46 12.49 4.06
N LYS A 6 -20.02 11.65 4.93
CA LYS A 6 -19.48 10.29 5.17
C LYS A 6 -19.50 9.57 3.82
N SER A 7 -18.34 9.11 3.36
CA SER A 7 -18.26 8.23 2.20
C SER A 7 -19.12 6.99 2.44
N LYS A 8 -19.87 6.59 1.44
CA LYS A 8 -20.77 5.43 1.50
C LYS A 8 -20.23 4.34 0.60
N LEU A 9 -20.33 3.10 1.05
CA LEU A 9 -20.12 1.95 0.19
C LEU A 9 -21.15 1.97 -0.94
N PRO A 10 -20.73 1.83 -2.21
CA PRO A 10 -21.64 1.84 -3.35
C PRO A 10 -22.56 0.61 -3.34
N LYS A 11 -23.81 0.81 -3.76
CA LYS A 11 -24.69 -0.32 -4.07
C LYS A 11 -24.11 -1.13 -5.21
N PRO A 12 -24.11 -2.46 -5.13
CA PRO A 12 -23.59 -3.31 -6.21
C PRO A 12 -24.32 -3.06 -7.53
N LEU A 13 -23.55 -3.09 -8.61
CA LEU A 13 -24.09 -3.21 -9.97
C LEU A 13 -24.35 -4.68 -10.28
N PRO A 14 -25.35 -5.01 -11.13
CA PRO A 14 -25.66 -6.39 -11.49
C PRO A 14 -24.47 -7.11 -12.16
N ASP A 15 -24.36 -8.42 -11.94
CA ASP A 15 -23.45 -9.27 -12.72
C ASP A 15 -23.78 -9.17 -14.21
N GLY A 16 -22.75 -9.11 -15.03
CA GLY A 16 -22.88 -8.91 -16.47
C GLY A 16 -23.17 -7.46 -16.89
N PHE A 17 -23.26 -6.49 -15.97
CA PHE A 17 -23.41 -5.08 -16.33
C PHE A 17 -22.24 -4.60 -17.19
N ILE A 18 -22.53 -3.82 -18.25
CA ILE A 18 -21.52 -3.34 -19.18
C ILE A 18 -21.23 -1.87 -18.90
N LEU A 19 -19.97 -1.60 -18.55
CA LEU A 19 -19.41 -0.26 -18.40
C LEU A 19 -18.73 0.17 -19.69
N THR A 20 -18.79 1.47 -20.00
CA THR A 20 -18.03 2.06 -21.11
C THR A 20 -17.08 3.10 -20.57
N ASP A 21 -15.78 2.97 -20.84
CA ASP A 21 -14.76 3.91 -20.37
C ASP A 21 -14.70 5.15 -21.29
N MET A 22 -13.84 6.11 -20.91
CA MET A 22 -13.66 7.38 -21.64
C MET A 22 -13.11 7.16 -23.06
N GLU A 23 -12.36 6.07 -23.30
CA GLU A 23 -11.84 5.68 -24.61
C GLU A 23 -12.82 4.85 -25.43
N LYS A 24 -14.09 4.71 -24.97
CA LYS A 24 -15.16 3.92 -25.58
C LYS A 24 -14.94 2.39 -25.54
N LYS A 25 -13.95 1.90 -24.78
CA LYS A 25 -13.81 0.47 -24.52
C LYS A 25 -14.90 -0.01 -23.58
N LYS A 26 -15.40 -1.21 -23.84
CA LYS A 26 -16.46 -1.83 -23.03
C LYS A 26 -15.88 -2.84 -22.06
N TRP A 27 -16.45 -2.89 -20.87
CA TRP A 27 -16.05 -3.76 -19.78
C TRP A 27 -17.28 -4.45 -19.21
N ARG A 28 -17.31 -5.77 -19.23
CA ARG A 28 -18.35 -6.56 -18.60
C ARG A 28 -17.97 -6.85 -17.15
N LEU A 29 -18.85 -6.56 -16.22
CA LEU A 29 -18.67 -6.91 -14.81
C LEU A 29 -19.00 -8.39 -14.57
N GLY A 30 -18.21 -9.03 -13.72
CA GLY A 30 -18.47 -10.36 -13.17
C GLY A 30 -18.73 -10.28 -11.67
N LYS A 31 -18.40 -11.34 -10.94
CA LYS A 31 -18.57 -11.42 -9.49
C LYS A 31 -17.75 -10.37 -8.75
N ILE A 32 -18.26 -9.91 -7.61
CA ILE A 32 -17.50 -9.09 -6.65
C ILE A 32 -16.49 -10.01 -5.96
N ILE A 33 -15.22 -9.58 -5.93
CA ILE A 33 -14.12 -10.31 -5.28
C ILE A 33 -13.50 -9.56 -4.12
N GLY A 34 -13.91 -8.30 -3.90
CA GLY A 34 -13.39 -7.48 -2.82
C GLY A 34 -14.28 -6.31 -2.50
N GLN A 35 -14.19 -5.87 -1.24
CA GLN A 35 -14.89 -4.69 -0.73
C GLN A 35 -13.93 -3.88 0.12
N GLY A 36 -13.77 -2.61 -0.20
CA GLY A 36 -13.02 -1.65 0.61
C GLY A 36 -13.93 -0.75 1.43
N GLY A 37 -13.33 0.17 2.17
CA GLY A 37 -14.09 1.17 2.94
C GLY A 37 -14.94 2.11 2.07
N PHE A 38 -14.63 2.23 0.79
CA PHE A 38 -15.22 3.21 -0.12
C PHE A 38 -15.77 2.59 -1.40
N GLY A 39 -15.36 1.37 -1.76
CA GLY A 39 -15.66 0.80 -3.06
C GLY A 39 -15.75 -0.71 -3.11
N LEU A 40 -16.16 -1.21 -4.27
CA LEU A 40 -16.28 -2.61 -4.62
C LEU A 40 -15.27 -2.97 -5.71
N ILE A 41 -14.75 -4.20 -5.66
CA ILE A 41 -13.87 -4.75 -6.68
C ILE A 41 -14.58 -5.90 -7.38
N TYR A 42 -14.72 -5.77 -8.68
CA TYR A 42 -15.34 -6.76 -9.56
C TYR A 42 -14.29 -7.46 -10.41
N LEU A 43 -14.47 -8.74 -10.69
CA LEU A 43 -13.88 -9.35 -11.88
C LEU A 43 -14.43 -8.64 -13.12
N ALA A 44 -13.61 -8.50 -14.16
CA ALA A 44 -14.04 -7.83 -15.37
C ALA A 44 -13.45 -8.46 -16.63
N SER A 45 -14.11 -8.26 -17.78
CA SER A 45 -13.64 -8.71 -19.08
C SER A 45 -13.91 -7.66 -20.15
N GLN A 46 -13.00 -7.57 -21.14
CA GLN A 46 -13.22 -6.79 -22.36
C GLN A 46 -14.08 -7.54 -23.39
N ASP A 47 -14.17 -8.87 -23.30
CA ASP A 47 -15.13 -9.66 -24.09
C ASP A 47 -16.52 -9.56 -23.45
N VAL A 48 -17.31 -8.60 -23.94
CA VAL A 48 -18.64 -8.34 -23.40
C VAL A 48 -19.70 -9.36 -23.84
N ASN A 49 -19.36 -10.25 -24.77
CA ASN A 49 -20.30 -11.22 -25.32
C ASN A 49 -20.32 -12.52 -24.51
N LYS A 50 -19.34 -12.74 -23.64
CA LYS A 50 -19.23 -13.93 -22.81
C LYS A 50 -19.30 -13.57 -21.32
N PRO A 51 -19.77 -14.49 -20.47
CA PRO A 51 -19.64 -14.35 -19.02
C PRO A 51 -18.17 -14.13 -18.62
N VAL A 52 -17.95 -13.38 -17.55
CA VAL A 52 -16.59 -13.12 -17.06
C VAL A 52 -16.02 -14.39 -16.44
N ALA A 53 -14.91 -14.86 -16.99
CA ALA A 53 -14.23 -16.06 -16.49
C ALA A 53 -13.63 -15.83 -15.10
N ALA A 54 -13.63 -16.87 -14.26
CA ALA A 54 -13.08 -16.80 -12.91
C ALA A 54 -11.57 -16.51 -12.90
N ASP A 55 -10.85 -16.84 -13.98
CA ASP A 55 -9.40 -16.63 -14.13
C ASP A 55 -9.04 -15.36 -14.94
N THR A 56 -10.00 -14.43 -15.15
CA THR A 56 -9.75 -13.18 -15.86
C THR A 56 -8.58 -12.41 -15.27
N ASN A 57 -7.87 -11.66 -16.13
CA ASN A 57 -6.73 -10.83 -15.73
C ASN A 57 -7.11 -9.39 -15.34
N PHE A 58 -8.40 -9.06 -15.36
CA PHE A 58 -8.87 -7.69 -15.13
C PHE A 58 -9.78 -7.61 -13.92
N VAL A 59 -9.67 -6.49 -13.21
CA VAL A 59 -10.60 -6.08 -12.17
C VAL A 59 -11.10 -4.67 -12.44
N ILE A 60 -12.28 -4.37 -11.92
CA ILE A 60 -12.82 -3.01 -11.87
C ILE A 60 -13.04 -2.60 -10.43
N LYS A 61 -12.40 -1.50 -10.04
CA LYS A 61 -12.66 -0.79 -8.80
C LYS A 61 -13.80 0.20 -9.05
N LEU A 62 -14.85 0.15 -8.21
CA LEU A 62 -16.08 0.94 -8.36
C LEU A 62 -16.37 1.68 -7.08
N GLU A 63 -16.61 2.99 -7.16
CA GLU A 63 -17.05 3.84 -6.05
C GLU A 63 -18.22 4.73 -6.49
N TYR A 64 -18.95 5.32 -5.54
CA TYR A 64 -19.82 6.44 -5.88
C TYR A 64 -18.97 7.60 -6.42
N GLN A 65 -19.52 8.34 -7.39
CA GLN A 65 -18.81 9.46 -8.04
C GLN A 65 -18.37 10.53 -7.04
N GLU A 66 -19.17 10.75 -5.97
CA GLU A 66 -18.88 11.71 -4.90
C GLU A 66 -17.83 11.27 -3.88
N ASN A 67 -17.38 10.01 -3.92
CA ASN A 67 -16.29 9.52 -3.07
C ASN A 67 -14.94 10.03 -3.62
N GLY A 68 -14.03 10.45 -2.71
CA GLY A 68 -12.73 11.03 -3.08
C GLY A 68 -11.64 10.01 -3.44
N PRO A 69 -11.50 8.88 -2.73
CA PRO A 69 -10.32 8.03 -2.86
C PRO A 69 -10.05 7.51 -4.27
N LEU A 70 -11.07 6.99 -4.96
CA LEU A 70 -10.88 6.51 -6.34
C LEU A 70 -10.58 7.66 -7.33
N PHE A 71 -11.06 8.87 -7.05
CA PHE A 71 -10.70 10.04 -7.85
C PHE A 71 -9.22 10.40 -7.71
N THR A 72 -8.71 10.43 -6.48
CA THR A 72 -7.29 10.68 -6.20
C THR A 72 -6.40 9.62 -6.85
N GLU A 73 -6.77 8.34 -6.70
CA GLU A 73 -6.05 7.22 -7.31
C GLU A 73 -6.04 7.31 -8.84
N LEU A 74 -7.17 7.67 -9.45
CA LEU A 74 -7.27 7.87 -10.89
C LEU A 74 -6.36 8.99 -11.39
N LYS A 75 -6.32 10.14 -10.69
CA LYS A 75 -5.42 11.25 -11.04
C LYS A 75 -3.94 10.83 -11.00
N PHE A 76 -3.55 10.01 -10.02
CA PHE A 76 -2.21 9.43 -9.98
C PHE A 76 -1.92 8.60 -11.24
N TYR A 77 -2.79 7.64 -11.60
CA TYR A 77 -2.56 6.78 -12.76
C TYR A 77 -2.51 7.56 -14.07
N GLN A 78 -3.39 8.53 -14.25
CA GLN A 78 -3.44 9.36 -15.46
C GLN A 78 -2.21 10.26 -15.62
N ARG A 79 -1.65 10.78 -14.53
CA ARG A 79 -0.51 11.71 -14.55
C ARG A 79 0.84 10.99 -14.46
N ALA A 80 1.00 10.08 -13.51
CA ALA A 80 2.29 9.50 -13.15
C ALA A 80 2.51 8.07 -13.69
N ALA A 81 1.48 7.24 -13.85
CA ALA A 81 1.63 5.83 -14.17
C ALA A 81 1.28 5.48 -15.63
N LYS A 82 1.65 6.35 -16.58
CA LYS A 82 1.48 6.07 -18.02
C LYS A 82 2.41 4.94 -18.44
N PRO A 83 1.93 3.90 -19.16
CA PRO A 83 2.73 2.73 -19.51
C PRO A 83 4.04 3.08 -20.26
N GLU A 84 3.98 4.04 -21.17
CA GLU A 84 5.14 4.47 -21.98
C GLU A 84 6.22 5.12 -21.09
N SER A 85 5.80 5.97 -20.14
CA SER A 85 6.69 6.64 -19.20
C SER A 85 7.35 5.64 -18.26
N MET A 86 6.59 4.69 -17.70
CA MET A 86 7.12 3.60 -16.88
C MET A 86 8.13 2.75 -17.64
N GLN A 87 7.81 2.34 -18.88
CA GLN A 87 8.72 1.56 -19.71
C GLN A 87 10.01 2.30 -20.04
N LYS A 88 9.92 3.60 -20.41
CA LYS A 88 11.09 4.44 -20.67
C LYS A 88 11.99 4.52 -19.42
N TRP A 89 11.39 4.75 -18.26
CA TRP A 89 12.10 4.85 -17.00
C TRP A 89 12.76 3.52 -16.61
N MET A 90 12.04 2.38 -16.70
CA MET A 90 12.59 1.05 -16.44
C MET A 90 13.80 0.75 -17.33
N ARG A 91 13.72 1.08 -18.64
CA ARG A 91 14.86 0.91 -19.56
C ARG A 91 16.08 1.73 -19.12
N SER A 92 15.86 2.99 -18.69
CA SER A 92 16.96 3.86 -18.24
C SER A 92 17.62 3.35 -16.95
N ARG A 93 16.88 2.65 -16.10
CA ARG A 93 17.35 2.04 -14.85
C ARG A 93 17.75 0.57 -15.00
N LYS A 94 17.64 -0.01 -16.20
CA LYS A 94 17.89 -1.43 -16.51
C LYS A 94 17.04 -2.38 -15.65
N LEU A 95 15.80 -1.97 -15.35
CA LEU A 95 14.83 -2.77 -14.61
C LEU A 95 13.96 -3.57 -15.58
N THR A 96 13.67 -4.81 -15.22
CA THR A 96 12.72 -5.68 -15.94
C THR A 96 11.30 -5.59 -15.41
N PHE A 97 11.13 -5.02 -14.21
CA PHE A 97 9.86 -4.91 -13.52
C PHE A 97 9.81 -3.67 -12.63
N LEU A 98 8.65 -3.03 -12.57
CA LEU A 98 8.33 -1.95 -11.64
C LEU A 98 6.97 -2.26 -11.01
N GLY A 99 6.94 -2.36 -9.68
CA GLY A 99 5.78 -2.81 -8.89
C GLY A 99 4.63 -1.81 -8.81
N ILE A 100 4.19 -1.26 -9.94
CA ILE A 100 3.00 -0.40 -10.05
C ILE A 100 1.97 -1.14 -10.90
N PRO A 101 0.71 -1.36 -10.42
CA PRO A 101 -0.33 -2.02 -11.19
C PRO A 101 -0.65 -1.27 -12.48
N ARG A 102 -0.98 -1.99 -13.55
CA ARG A 102 -1.35 -1.35 -14.81
C ARG A 102 -2.79 -0.87 -14.76
N TYR A 103 -2.98 0.38 -15.12
CA TYR A 103 -4.26 1.02 -15.40
C TYR A 103 -4.65 0.79 -16.87
N TRP A 104 -5.93 0.46 -17.13
CA TRP A 104 -6.45 0.13 -18.44
C TRP A 104 -7.51 1.09 -18.96
N GLY A 105 -8.23 1.76 -18.09
CA GLY A 105 -9.27 2.70 -18.44
C GLY A 105 -10.13 3.08 -17.25
N SER A 106 -10.91 4.13 -17.39
CA SER A 106 -11.83 4.60 -16.36
C SER A 106 -13.02 5.29 -16.98
N GLY A 107 -14.07 5.47 -16.20
CA GLY A 107 -15.26 6.17 -16.67
C GLY A 107 -16.25 6.44 -15.56
N LEU A 108 -17.35 7.05 -15.96
CA LEU A 108 -18.52 7.25 -15.13
C LEU A 108 -19.65 6.34 -15.63
N ALA A 109 -20.48 5.87 -14.72
CA ALA A 109 -21.67 5.08 -15.04
C ALA A 109 -22.84 5.57 -14.19
N GLU A 110 -24.03 5.40 -14.70
CA GLU A 110 -25.27 5.67 -13.99
C GLU A 110 -26.13 4.40 -13.97
N TYR A 111 -26.67 4.08 -12.78
CA TYR A 111 -27.58 2.96 -12.61
C TYR A 111 -28.55 3.27 -11.46
N ASN A 112 -29.86 3.17 -11.75
CA ASN A 112 -30.92 3.48 -10.78
C ASN A 112 -30.73 4.85 -10.10
N GLU A 113 -30.49 5.91 -10.89
CA GLU A 113 -30.28 7.30 -10.45
C GLU A 113 -29.04 7.51 -9.56
N LEU A 114 -28.17 6.48 -9.44
CA LEU A 114 -26.92 6.55 -8.70
C LEU A 114 -25.75 6.68 -9.68
N ARG A 115 -24.82 7.56 -9.37
CA ARG A 115 -23.65 7.81 -10.19
C ARG A 115 -22.42 7.14 -9.61
N TYR A 116 -21.69 6.46 -10.47
CA TYR A 116 -20.51 5.68 -10.12
C TYR A 116 -19.31 6.16 -10.92
N ARG A 117 -18.14 6.10 -10.28
CA ARG A 117 -16.83 6.16 -10.94
C ARG A 117 -16.22 4.77 -10.91
N PHE A 118 -15.61 4.37 -12.02
CA PHE A 118 -14.90 3.10 -12.08
C PHE A 118 -13.51 3.24 -12.69
N MET A 119 -12.65 2.29 -12.36
CA MET A 119 -11.30 2.17 -12.90
C MET A 119 -11.00 0.70 -13.17
N ALA A 120 -10.57 0.37 -14.39
CA ALA A 120 -10.16 -0.95 -14.81
C ALA A 120 -8.64 -1.11 -14.65
N MET A 121 -8.22 -2.20 -14.01
CA MET A 121 -6.84 -2.47 -13.63
C MET A 121 -6.47 -3.93 -13.85
N ASP A 122 -5.16 -4.24 -13.79
CA ASP A 122 -4.71 -5.61 -13.67
C ASP A 122 -5.28 -6.26 -12.41
N ARG A 123 -5.68 -7.54 -12.56
CA ARG A 123 -5.97 -8.37 -11.40
C ARG A 123 -4.69 -8.76 -10.70
N LEU A 124 -4.63 -8.54 -9.40
CA LEU A 124 -3.55 -8.97 -8.53
C LEU A 124 -3.96 -10.18 -7.69
N GLY A 125 -3.00 -10.81 -7.05
CA GLY A 125 -3.19 -11.97 -6.16
C GLY A 125 -3.47 -11.56 -4.71
N SER A 126 -2.96 -12.35 -3.76
CA SER A 126 -3.08 -12.07 -2.33
C SER A 126 -2.27 -10.85 -1.92
N ASP A 127 -2.74 -10.17 -0.87
CA ASP A 127 -1.97 -9.14 -0.20
C ASP A 127 -0.89 -9.72 0.73
N LEU A 128 0.17 -8.94 0.96
CA LEU A 128 1.29 -9.34 1.80
C LEU A 128 0.89 -9.46 3.28
N GLN A 129 -0.15 -8.77 3.72
CA GLN A 129 -0.65 -8.87 5.09
C GLN A 129 -1.09 -10.30 5.41
N LYS A 130 -1.88 -10.91 4.52
CA LYS A 130 -2.27 -12.32 4.65
C LYS A 130 -1.09 -13.27 4.66
N VAL A 131 -0.10 -13.00 3.80
CA VAL A 131 1.13 -13.80 3.76
C VAL A 131 1.88 -13.71 5.09
N CYS A 132 2.02 -12.51 5.66
CA CYS A 132 2.65 -12.30 6.96
C CYS A 132 1.87 -13.01 8.08
N GLU A 133 0.53 -12.91 8.11
CA GLU A 133 -0.31 -13.56 9.10
C GLU A 133 -0.17 -15.09 9.06
N CYS A 134 -0.13 -15.69 7.87
CA CYS A 134 0.12 -17.12 7.70
C CYS A 134 1.52 -17.55 8.18
N ASN A 135 2.48 -16.62 8.21
CA ASN A 135 3.86 -16.88 8.61
C ASN A 135 4.18 -16.45 10.05
N GLY A 136 3.17 -16.30 10.90
CA GLY A 136 3.36 -15.89 12.29
C GLY A 136 3.78 -14.43 12.45
N GLY A 137 3.38 -13.56 11.52
CA GLY A 137 3.60 -12.11 11.56
C GLY A 137 4.98 -11.65 11.06
N ARG A 138 5.85 -12.57 10.61
CA ARG A 138 7.23 -12.25 10.18
C ARG A 138 7.55 -12.82 8.81
N LEU A 139 8.50 -12.16 8.14
CA LEU A 139 9.10 -12.63 6.89
C LEU A 139 10.60 -12.92 7.08
N LYS A 140 11.16 -13.75 6.20
CA LYS A 140 12.59 -13.98 6.15
C LYS A 140 13.34 -12.67 5.81
N LYS A 141 14.48 -12.44 6.44
CA LYS A 141 15.30 -11.23 6.22
C LYS A 141 15.58 -11.01 4.72
N ALA A 142 15.97 -12.06 4.00
CA ALA A 142 16.23 -11.96 2.57
C ALA A 142 15.01 -11.42 1.80
N THR A 143 13.81 -11.92 2.09
CA THR A 143 12.56 -11.47 1.48
C THR A 143 12.25 -10.01 1.85
N VAL A 144 12.41 -9.62 3.13
CA VAL A 144 12.19 -8.24 3.58
C VAL A 144 13.10 -7.26 2.84
N LEU A 145 14.40 -7.58 2.73
CA LEU A 145 15.36 -6.70 2.07
C LEU A 145 15.11 -6.60 0.55
N GLN A 146 14.74 -7.71 -0.12
CA GLN A 146 14.35 -7.69 -1.53
C GLN A 146 13.07 -6.88 -1.78
N LEU A 147 12.06 -7.03 -0.93
CA LEU A 147 10.85 -6.20 -0.97
C LEU A 147 11.20 -4.72 -0.79
N GLY A 148 12.07 -4.39 0.17
CA GLY A 148 12.54 -3.04 0.40
C GLY A 148 13.21 -2.43 -0.84
N GLN A 149 14.12 -3.16 -1.50
CA GLN A 149 14.77 -2.70 -2.73
C GLN A 149 13.75 -2.45 -3.85
N GLY A 150 12.80 -3.36 -4.05
CA GLY A 150 11.76 -3.22 -5.07
C GLY A 150 10.83 -2.01 -4.79
N LEU A 151 10.51 -1.78 -3.51
CA LEU A 151 9.70 -0.63 -3.10
C LEU A 151 10.45 0.69 -3.23
N VAL A 152 11.77 0.72 -2.98
CA VAL A 152 12.58 1.91 -3.26
C VAL A 152 12.58 2.24 -4.75
N ASP A 153 12.61 1.24 -5.65
CA ASP A 153 12.48 1.47 -7.10
C ASP A 153 11.10 2.10 -7.44
N VAL A 154 10.00 1.60 -6.83
CA VAL A 154 8.65 2.18 -7.01
C VAL A 154 8.59 3.61 -6.49
N LEU A 155 9.11 3.86 -5.28
CA LEU A 155 9.12 5.18 -4.67
C LEU A 155 9.98 6.16 -5.45
N GLU A 156 11.17 5.76 -5.93
CA GLU A 156 12.00 6.60 -6.82
C GLU A 156 11.19 7.06 -8.03
N TYR A 157 10.47 6.12 -8.68
CA TYR A 157 9.66 6.44 -9.85
C TYR A 157 8.52 7.41 -9.54
N ILE A 158 7.69 7.13 -8.52
CA ILE A 158 6.53 8.00 -8.22
C ILE A 158 6.95 9.37 -7.72
N HIS A 159 8.05 9.43 -6.94
CA HIS A 159 8.62 10.67 -6.46
C HIS A 159 9.20 11.53 -7.60
N GLU A 160 9.83 10.91 -8.61
CA GLU A 160 10.27 11.61 -9.82
C GLU A 160 9.09 12.11 -10.68
N ASN A 161 7.90 11.54 -10.50
CA ASN A 161 6.66 11.97 -11.13
C ASN A 161 5.77 12.80 -10.19
N GLU A 162 6.38 13.51 -9.23
CA GLU A 162 5.75 14.48 -8.33
C GLU A 162 4.77 13.92 -7.29
N TYR A 163 4.65 12.60 -7.15
CA TYR A 163 3.72 11.94 -6.22
C TYR A 163 4.44 11.21 -5.09
N VAL A 164 3.76 11.13 -3.95
CA VAL A 164 4.07 10.23 -2.84
C VAL A 164 2.88 9.32 -2.57
N HIS A 165 3.12 8.14 -1.97
CA HIS A 165 2.06 7.17 -1.72
C HIS A 165 1.28 7.45 -0.43
N ALA A 166 1.98 7.80 0.64
CA ALA A 166 1.47 8.18 1.97
C ALA A 166 0.75 7.07 2.78
N ASP A 167 0.61 5.83 2.25
CA ASP A 167 -0.04 4.71 2.96
C ASP A 167 0.60 3.35 2.63
N ILE A 168 1.94 3.26 2.66
CA ILE A 168 2.67 2.02 2.43
C ILE A 168 2.44 1.08 3.61
N LYS A 169 1.99 -0.15 3.33
CA LYS A 169 1.76 -1.22 4.31
C LYS A 169 1.57 -2.56 3.63
N ALA A 170 1.70 -3.67 4.38
CA ALA A 170 1.54 -5.02 3.85
C ALA A 170 0.19 -5.25 3.16
N ALA A 171 -0.90 -4.65 3.66
CA ALA A 171 -2.23 -4.74 3.06
C ALA A 171 -2.35 -4.04 1.70
N ASN A 172 -1.46 -3.10 1.37
CA ASN A 172 -1.39 -2.41 0.08
C ASN A 172 -0.33 -3.02 -0.86
N LEU A 173 0.40 -4.05 -0.42
CA LEU A 173 1.34 -4.81 -1.25
C LEU A 173 0.69 -6.09 -1.73
N MET A 174 0.52 -6.18 -3.05
CA MET A 174 -0.18 -7.28 -3.69
C MET A 174 0.78 -8.15 -4.48
N LEU A 175 0.71 -9.46 -4.30
CA LEU A 175 1.42 -10.40 -5.17
C LEU A 175 0.81 -10.38 -6.58
N GLY A 176 1.61 -10.66 -7.59
CA GLY A 176 1.10 -10.81 -8.96
C GLY A 176 0.16 -12.03 -9.08
N TYR A 177 -0.95 -11.86 -9.78
CA TYR A 177 -1.94 -12.94 -9.94
C TYR A 177 -1.40 -14.17 -10.67
N ARG A 178 -0.57 -13.95 -11.71
CA ARG A 178 0.06 -15.00 -12.52
C ARG A 178 1.52 -15.28 -12.12
N ASP A 179 2.14 -14.34 -11.42
CA ASP A 179 3.56 -14.39 -11.06
C ASP A 179 3.72 -13.85 -9.62
N PRO A 180 3.63 -14.72 -8.61
CA PRO A 180 3.69 -14.31 -7.20
C PRO A 180 5.04 -13.73 -6.76
N ASP A 181 6.10 -13.90 -7.54
CA ASP A 181 7.40 -13.27 -7.27
C ASP A 181 7.40 -11.76 -7.58
N LYS A 182 6.39 -11.28 -8.28
CA LYS A 182 6.17 -9.85 -8.53
C LYS A 182 5.28 -9.26 -7.46
N VAL A 183 5.78 -8.25 -6.76
CA VAL A 183 5.02 -7.54 -5.73
C VAL A 183 4.72 -6.13 -6.21
N TYR A 184 3.46 -5.74 -6.08
CA TYR A 184 2.94 -4.45 -6.53
C TYR A 184 2.53 -3.61 -5.33
N LEU A 185 2.92 -2.34 -5.31
CA LEU A 185 2.36 -1.33 -4.42
C LEU A 185 1.05 -0.81 -5.05
N ALA A 186 -0.06 -1.06 -4.38
CA ALA A 186 -1.41 -0.74 -4.83
C ALA A 186 -2.08 0.28 -3.90
N ASP A 187 -3.27 0.74 -4.26
CA ASP A 187 -4.11 1.68 -3.51
C ASP A 187 -3.47 3.07 -3.34
N TYR A 188 -3.43 3.81 -4.44
CA TYR A 188 -2.98 5.22 -4.47
C TYR A 188 -4.07 6.22 -4.05
N GLY A 189 -5.11 5.77 -3.36
CA GLY A 189 -6.22 6.64 -2.93
C GLY A 189 -5.85 7.67 -1.86
N LEU A 190 -4.69 7.56 -1.22
CA LEU A 190 -4.10 8.57 -0.33
C LEU A 190 -2.86 9.23 -0.94
N SER A 191 -2.52 8.90 -2.20
CA SER A 191 -1.38 9.53 -2.86
C SER A 191 -1.54 11.04 -2.92
N TYR A 192 -0.41 11.73 -2.85
CA TYR A 192 -0.40 13.18 -2.80
C TYR A 192 0.63 13.75 -3.78
N ARG A 193 0.26 14.79 -4.54
CA ARG A 193 1.16 15.49 -5.44
C ARG A 193 1.98 16.50 -4.65
N TYR A 194 3.13 16.08 -4.12
CA TYR A 194 3.96 16.86 -3.22
C TYR A 194 4.80 17.96 -3.93
N CYS A 195 4.95 17.88 -5.24
CA CYS A 195 5.83 18.77 -6.01
C CYS A 195 5.15 19.24 -7.31
N PRO A 196 3.97 19.91 -7.24
CA PRO A 196 3.25 20.35 -8.43
C PRO A 196 4.09 21.32 -9.26
N LYS A 197 4.18 21.08 -10.58
CA LYS A 197 4.96 21.92 -11.51
C LYS A 197 6.43 22.12 -11.09
N GLY A 198 7.00 21.12 -10.41
CA GLY A 198 8.40 21.15 -9.95
C GLY A 198 8.64 21.95 -8.65
N VAL A 199 7.62 22.49 -8.02
CA VAL A 199 7.73 23.23 -6.76
C VAL A 199 7.30 22.33 -5.60
N HIS A 200 8.23 22.04 -4.67
CA HIS A 200 7.93 21.26 -3.48
C HIS A 200 7.01 22.06 -2.54
N ILE A 201 6.02 21.37 -1.97
CA ILE A 201 5.10 21.96 -0.99
C ILE A 201 5.87 22.40 0.25
N GLU A 202 5.46 23.53 0.82
CA GLU A 202 6.09 24.14 1.99
C GLU A 202 5.95 23.27 3.24
N TYR A 203 6.98 23.35 4.12
CA TYR A 203 6.91 22.80 5.46
C TYR A 203 5.91 23.61 6.29
N LYS A 204 4.71 23.08 6.49
CA LYS A 204 3.66 23.73 7.28
C LYS A 204 2.91 22.72 8.12
N GLU A 205 3.08 22.81 9.43
CA GLU A 205 2.35 21.97 10.38
C GLU A 205 0.87 22.37 10.44
N ASN A 206 0.00 21.37 10.44
CA ASN A 206 -1.45 21.57 10.58
C ASN A 206 -2.01 20.55 11.58
N PRO A 207 -2.19 20.91 12.86
CA PRO A 207 -2.69 19.98 13.87
C PRO A 207 -4.05 19.34 13.55
N LYS A 208 -4.87 19.99 12.69
CA LYS A 208 -6.15 19.42 12.24
C LYS A 208 -5.99 18.24 11.29
N LYS A 209 -4.83 18.14 10.63
CA LYS A 209 -4.47 17.05 9.72
C LYS A 209 -3.48 16.07 10.37
N ALA A 210 -3.17 16.21 11.64
CA ALA A 210 -2.26 15.34 12.36
C ALA A 210 -2.71 13.86 12.33
N HIS A 211 -1.73 12.96 12.36
CA HIS A 211 -1.92 11.50 12.41
C HIS A 211 -2.68 10.92 11.19
N ASN A 212 -2.55 11.54 10.02
CA ASN A 212 -3.16 11.02 8.80
C ASN A 212 -2.42 9.76 8.30
N GLY A 213 -3.15 8.85 7.63
CA GLY A 213 -2.65 7.56 7.18
C GLY A 213 -2.93 6.42 8.17
N THR A 214 -2.24 5.30 7.99
CA THR A 214 -2.31 4.14 8.90
C THR A 214 -1.43 4.42 10.12
N ILE A 215 -2.05 4.62 11.31
CA ILE A 215 -1.37 5.10 12.51
C ILE A 215 -0.13 4.29 12.89
N GLU A 216 -0.15 3.00 12.62
CA GLU A 216 0.93 2.07 12.88
C GLU A 216 2.22 2.46 12.12
N TYR A 217 2.10 2.88 10.86
CA TYR A 217 3.23 3.19 9.97
C TYR A 217 3.39 4.68 9.66
N THR A 218 2.42 5.52 10.02
CA THR A 218 2.41 6.96 9.77
C THR A 218 3.76 7.61 10.12
N SER A 219 4.30 8.45 9.23
CA SER A 219 5.56 9.17 9.45
C SER A 219 5.45 10.21 10.56
N LEU A 220 6.59 10.61 11.12
CA LEU A 220 6.66 11.69 12.13
C LEU A 220 6.15 13.03 11.56
N ASP A 221 6.37 13.29 10.27
CA ASP A 221 5.83 14.47 9.61
C ASP A 221 4.30 14.44 9.56
N ALA A 222 3.71 13.30 9.19
CA ALA A 222 2.26 13.16 9.18
C ALA A 222 1.64 13.18 10.60
N HIS A 223 2.36 12.72 11.62
CA HIS A 223 1.95 12.91 13.01
C HIS A 223 1.87 14.40 13.41
N LYS A 224 2.72 15.26 12.86
CA LYS A 224 2.69 16.71 13.04
C LYS A 224 1.67 17.42 12.11
N GLY A 225 1.03 16.67 11.22
CA GLY A 225 0.08 17.22 10.25
C GLY A 225 0.72 17.93 9.07
N LEU A 226 1.97 17.63 8.75
CA LEU A 226 2.60 18.06 7.51
C LEU A 226 1.99 17.34 6.30
N ALA A 227 2.07 18.00 5.16
CA ALA A 227 1.75 17.34 3.90
C ALA A 227 2.71 16.17 3.64
N PRO A 228 2.25 15.08 2.98
CA PRO A 228 3.11 13.95 2.66
C PRO A 228 4.31 14.35 1.80
N SER A 229 5.47 13.73 2.05
CA SER A 229 6.74 14.04 1.41
C SER A 229 7.52 12.76 1.07
N ARG A 230 8.60 12.90 0.28
CA ARG A 230 9.50 11.80 -0.07
C ARG A 230 10.09 11.12 1.17
N ARG A 231 10.60 11.91 2.12
CA ARG A 231 11.15 11.35 3.38
C ARG A 231 10.08 10.67 4.21
N GLY A 232 8.83 11.17 4.15
CA GLY A 232 7.69 10.56 4.83
C GLY A 232 7.41 9.15 4.31
N ASP A 233 7.35 8.94 2.99
CA ASP A 233 7.18 7.61 2.38
C ASP A 233 8.32 6.66 2.75
N LEU A 234 9.57 7.14 2.73
CA LEU A 234 10.73 6.32 3.10
C LEU A 234 10.71 5.96 4.58
N GLN A 235 10.27 6.86 5.47
CA GLN A 235 10.13 6.55 6.88
C GLN A 235 9.03 5.50 7.13
N ILE A 236 7.89 5.62 6.44
CA ILE A 236 6.82 4.62 6.47
C ILE A 236 7.37 3.26 6.00
N LEU A 237 8.11 3.23 4.89
CA LEU A 237 8.75 2.00 4.41
C LEU A 237 9.68 1.41 5.45
N GLY A 238 10.53 2.22 6.10
CA GLY A 238 11.44 1.75 7.15
C GLY A 238 10.70 1.09 8.32
N PHE A 239 9.57 1.66 8.77
CA PHE A 239 8.73 1.05 9.81
C PHE A 239 8.09 -0.26 9.34
N CYS A 240 7.66 -0.35 8.07
CA CYS A 240 7.15 -1.58 7.50
C CYS A 240 8.23 -2.68 7.45
N LEU A 241 9.44 -2.36 6.97
CA LEU A 241 10.56 -3.31 6.92
C LEU A 241 10.89 -3.84 8.32
N LEU A 242 10.91 -2.94 9.33
CA LEU A 242 11.15 -3.31 10.72
C LEU A 242 10.05 -4.26 11.24
N HIS A 243 8.78 -3.95 10.96
CA HIS A 243 7.66 -4.79 11.36
C HIS A 243 7.73 -6.18 10.70
N TRP A 244 7.93 -6.25 9.39
CA TRP A 244 7.99 -7.54 8.69
C TRP A 244 9.17 -8.40 9.14
N LEU A 245 10.26 -7.79 9.59
CA LEU A 245 11.43 -8.49 10.09
C LEU A 245 11.27 -8.96 11.54
N CYS A 246 10.73 -8.10 12.41
CA CYS A 246 10.62 -8.35 13.85
C CYS A 246 9.29 -8.99 14.27
N GLY A 247 8.23 -8.80 13.47
CA GLY A 247 6.87 -9.28 13.74
C GLY A 247 6.06 -8.39 14.69
N SER A 248 6.65 -7.33 15.24
CA SER A 248 5.99 -6.33 16.08
C SER A 248 6.77 -5.03 16.11
N LEU A 249 6.08 -3.95 16.46
CA LEU A 249 6.65 -2.62 16.64
C LEU A 249 6.49 -2.15 18.11
N PRO A 250 7.40 -1.31 18.61
CA PRO A 250 7.36 -0.85 20.02
C PRO A 250 6.08 -0.12 20.43
N TRP A 251 5.27 0.32 19.46
CA TRP A 251 4.03 1.06 19.69
C TRP A 251 2.75 0.27 19.37
N ASP A 252 2.82 -1.02 19.10
CA ASP A 252 1.63 -1.83 18.72
C ASP A 252 0.55 -1.82 19.81
N SER A 253 0.94 -1.85 21.08
CA SER A 253 0.00 -1.74 22.20
C SER A 253 -0.56 -0.33 22.41
N LEU A 254 -0.05 0.67 21.71
CA LEU A 254 -0.34 2.10 21.88
C LEU A 254 -1.21 2.69 20.75
N LEU A 255 -1.62 1.91 19.76
CA LEU A 255 -2.30 2.39 18.54
C LEU A 255 -3.59 3.17 18.80
N ILE A 256 -4.22 2.99 19.95
CA ILE A 256 -5.40 3.75 20.38
C ILE A 256 -5.06 5.21 20.71
N ASN A 257 -3.79 5.49 21.09
CA ASN A 257 -3.32 6.82 21.45
C ASN A 257 -2.24 7.32 20.48
N PRO A 258 -2.60 8.07 19.43
CA PRO A 258 -1.67 8.53 18.40
C PRO A 258 -0.52 9.38 18.93
N ASP A 259 -0.72 10.17 20.00
CA ASP A 259 0.33 11.00 20.57
C ASP A 259 1.43 10.13 21.21
N LYS A 260 1.03 9.04 21.91
CA LYS A 260 1.99 8.07 22.47
C LYS A 260 2.70 7.29 21.37
N VAL A 261 2.01 6.97 20.27
CA VAL A 261 2.63 6.36 19.09
C VAL A 261 3.69 7.29 18.52
N GLN A 262 3.37 8.57 18.32
CA GLN A 262 4.31 9.59 17.85
C GLN A 262 5.53 9.70 18.76
N GLU A 263 5.33 9.80 20.07
CA GLU A 263 6.42 9.89 21.05
C GLU A 263 7.33 8.66 21.02
N THR A 264 6.75 7.45 20.90
CA THR A 264 7.53 6.20 20.83
C THR A 264 8.31 6.09 19.52
N LYS A 265 7.72 6.50 18.39
CA LYS A 265 8.43 6.60 17.11
C LYS A 265 9.56 7.60 17.16
N SER A 266 9.34 8.80 17.74
CA SER A 266 10.41 9.78 17.91
C SER A 266 11.58 9.21 18.72
N ARG A 267 11.30 8.57 19.86
CA ARG A 267 12.36 7.94 20.69
C ARG A 267 13.13 6.86 19.89
N LEU A 268 12.45 6.05 19.09
CA LEU A 268 13.12 5.05 18.25
C LEU A 268 14.05 5.72 17.24
N ILE A 269 13.58 6.75 16.55
CA ILE A 269 14.37 7.46 15.53
C ILE A 269 15.53 8.23 16.16
N ASP A 270 15.33 8.85 17.35
CA ASP A 270 16.38 9.62 18.04
C ASP A 270 17.54 8.74 18.54
N ASN A 271 17.25 7.48 18.88
CA ASN A 271 18.24 6.55 19.42
C ASN A 271 18.74 5.51 18.38
N LEU A 272 18.62 5.81 17.08
CA LEU A 272 19.21 4.98 16.02
C LEU A 272 20.75 5.00 16.10
N PRO A 273 21.46 3.89 15.83
CA PRO A 273 20.93 2.58 15.39
C PRO A 273 20.48 1.67 16.55
N ASP A 274 20.87 1.93 17.78
CA ASP A 274 20.77 1.03 18.94
C ASP A 274 19.31 0.60 19.21
N SER A 275 18.37 1.53 19.07
CA SER A 275 16.94 1.28 19.28
C SER A 275 16.35 0.22 18.36
N VAL A 276 16.85 0.12 17.12
CA VAL A 276 16.41 -0.86 16.13
C VAL A 276 17.15 -2.19 16.33
N GLN A 277 18.44 -2.14 16.67
CA GLN A 277 19.24 -3.35 16.97
C GLN A 277 18.70 -4.11 18.17
N GLN A 278 18.17 -3.41 19.19
CA GLN A 278 17.53 -4.02 20.36
C GLN A 278 16.24 -4.77 20.04
N LEU A 279 15.59 -4.49 18.90
CA LEU A 279 14.41 -5.19 18.44
C LEU A 279 14.73 -6.50 17.68
N SER A 280 16.02 -6.80 17.50
CA SER A 280 16.47 -8.04 16.86
C SER A 280 15.93 -9.26 17.61
N VAL A 281 15.11 -10.08 16.92
CA VAL A 281 14.52 -11.30 17.50
C VAL A 281 15.25 -12.51 16.94
N SER A 282 15.79 -13.38 17.81
CA SER A 282 16.28 -14.72 17.47
C SER A 282 17.02 -14.84 16.13
N GLY A 283 18.16 -14.12 15.98
CA GLY A 283 19.03 -14.22 14.79
C GLY A 283 18.65 -13.36 13.58
N ALA A 284 17.58 -12.58 13.63
CA ALA A 284 17.27 -11.59 12.61
C ALA A 284 18.03 -10.29 12.91
N ASN A 285 19.24 -10.13 12.36
CA ASN A 285 19.98 -8.88 12.40
C ASN A 285 19.21 -7.78 11.67
N THR A 286 19.05 -6.62 12.30
CA THR A 286 18.29 -5.46 11.82
C THR A 286 19.18 -4.32 11.30
N ASP A 287 20.48 -4.53 11.14
CA ASP A 287 21.45 -3.48 10.82
C ASP A 287 21.14 -2.73 9.51
N GLU A 288 20.67 -3.43 8.47
CA GLU A 288 20.34 -2.79 7.20
C GLU A 288 19.13 -1.86 7.34
N VAL A 289 18.14 -2.26 8.14
CA VAL A 289 16.95 -1.42 8.41
C VAL A 289 17.33 -0.24 9.30
N ALA A 290 18.22 -0.45 10.27
CA ALA A 290 18.76 0.63 11.10
C ALA A 290 19.53 1.65 10.25
N ALA A 291 20.41 1.20 9.35
CA ALA A 291 21.15 2.05 8.43
C ALA A 291 20.24 2.81 7.47
N PHE A 292 19.21 2.13 6.95
CA PHE A 292 18.17 2.74 6.12
C PHE A 292 17.46 3.87 6.85
N LEU A 293 16.93 3.62 8.06
CA LEU A 293 16.23 4.62 8.88
C LEU A 293 17.15 5.77 9.31
N LEU A 294 18.44 5.48 9.60
CA LEU A 294 19.42 6.50 9.94
C LEU A 294 19.66 7.47 8.76
N HIS A 295 19.76 6.93 7.53
CA HIS A 295 19.84 7.77 6.33
C HIS A 295 18.58 8.60 6.13
N VAL A 296 17.38 8.00 6.26
CA VAL A 296 16.11 8.72 6.13
C VAL A 296 15.98 9.83 7.18
N ARG A 297 16.43 9.59 8.41
CA ARG A 297 16.46 10.60 9.47
C ARG A 297 17.31 11.82 9.10
N SER A 298 18.38 11.64 8.34
CA SER A 298 19.27 12.74 7.93
C SER A 298 18.69 13.65 6.84
N LEU A 299 17.58 13.28 6.21
CA LEU A 299 16.95 14.06 5.14
C LEU A 299 16.15 15.24 5.73
N GLU A 300 16.31 16.41 5.14
CA GLU A 300 15.38 17.52 5.33
C GLU A 300 14.05 17.26 4.60
N TYR A 301 13.01 18.03 4.93
CA TYR A 301 11.65 17.81 4.40
C TYR A 301 11.58 17.86 2.87
N GLN A 302 12.35 18.75 2.23
CA GLN A 302 12.35 18.95 0.79
C GLN A 302 13.51 18.25 0.08
N ASP A 303 14.34 17.50 0.80
CA ASP A 303 15.50 16.85 0.19
C ASP A 303 15.10 15.78 -0.80
N LYS A 304 15.89 15.67 -1.88
CA LYS A 304 15.83 14.51 -2.77
C LYS A 304 16.66 13.38 -2.15
N PRO A 305 16.03 12.23 -1.82
CA PRO A 305 16.75 11.09 -1.28
C PRO A 305 17.77 10.50 -2.29
N ASP A 306 18.86 9.92 -1.78
CA ASP A 306 19.72 9.06 -2.57
C ASP A 306 19.16 7.64 -2.61
N TYR A 307 18.29 7.37 -3.60
CA TYR A 307 17.64 6.07 -3.75
C TYR A 307 18.64 4.95 -4.05
N GLN A 308 19.77 5.25 -4.69
CA GLN A 308 20.80 4.25 -4.97
C GLN A 308 21.49 3.83 -3.68
N LEU A 309 21.85 4.76 -2.82
CA LEU A 309 22.38 4.47 -1.49
C LEU A 309 21.39 3.64 -0.66
N LEU A 310 20.10 4.03 -0.64
CA LEU A 310 19.06 3.28 0.07
C LEU A 310 18.96 1.82 -0.43
N LYS A 311 19.05 1.60 -1.74
CA LYS A 311 19.07 0.23 -2.30
C LYS A 311 20.34 -0.53 -1.92
N VAL A 312 21.50 0.12 -1.90
CA VAL A 312 22.77 -0.50 -1.46
C VAL A 312 22.71 -0.91 0.00
N LEU A 313 22.14 -0.07 0.89
CA LEU A 313 21.96 -0.40 2.30
C LEU A 313 21.08 -1.66 2.51
N LEU A 314 20.16 -1.93 1.59
CA LEU A 314 19.30 -3.13 1.62
C LEU A 314 19.85 -4.30 0.77
N ALA A 315 21.02 -4.17 0.14
CA ALA A 315 21.53 -5.14 -0.83
C ALA A 315 22.45 -6.22 -0.21
N SER A 316 22.38 -6.47 1.10
CA SER A 316 23.19 -7.50 1.76
C SER A 316 22.86 -8.94 1.33
N VAL A 317 21.82 -9.12 0.51
CA VAL A 317 21.34 -10.42 0.02
C VAL A 317 21.24 -10.37 -1.50
N GLU A 318 21.66 -11.45 -2.17
CA GLU A 318 21.47 -11.59 -3.61
C GLU A 318 19.98 -11.62 -3.97
N ARG A 319 19.60 -10.95 -5.06
CA ARG A 319 18.23 -10.97 -5.56
C ARG A 319 17.90 -12.34 -6.11
N GLY A 320 16.89 -12.98 -5.55
CA GLY A 320 16.37 -14.28 -5.96
C GLY A 320 14.85 -14.29 -5.97
N SER A 321 14.26 -15.48 -6.05
CA SER A 321 12.83 -15.67 -5.82
C SER A 321 12.45 -15.27 -4.39
N LEU A 322 11.30 -14.64 -4.21
CA LEU A 322 10.79 -14.26 -2.88
C LEU A 322 10.38 -15.51 -2.12
N ASP A 323 10.95 -15.69 -0.94
CA ASP A 323 10.64 -16.82 -0.07
C ASP A 323 9.69 -16.40 1.06
N PHE A 324 8.45 -16.76 0.92
CA PHE A 324 7.38 -16.51 1.89
C PHE A 324 7.15 -17.68 2.85
N SER A 325 8.05 -18.62 2.98
CA SER A 325 7.94 -19.67 4.01
C SER A 325 8.27 -19.12 5.39
N VAL A 326 7.74 -19.80 6.42
CA VAL A 326 7.92 -19.39 7.82
C VAL A 326 9.42 -19.30 8.17
N PRO A 327 9.89 -18.19 8.79
CA PRO A 327 11.24 -18.10 9.30
C PRO A 327 11.51 -19.18 10.34
N GLN A 328 12.54 -20.00 10.14
CA GLN A 328 12.95 -21.00 11.10
C GLN A 328 13.54 -20.30 12.35
N GLY A 329 13.05 -20.64 13.53
CA GLY A 329 13.68 -20.26 14.80
C GLY A 329 15.07 -20.93 14.92
N PRO A 330 15.92 -20.52 15.89
CA PRO A 330 17.17 -21.22 16.16
C PRO A 330 16.86 -22.68 16.39
N VAL A 331 17.53 -23.55 15.64
CA VAL A 331 17.50 -25.00 15.89
C VAL A 331 18.14 -25.19 17.25
N GLU A 332 17.35 -25.48 18.29
CA GLU A 332 17.89 -26.05 19.52
C GLU A 332 18.52 -27.40 19.13
N GLU A 333 19.84 -27.47 19.11
CA GLU A 333 20.56 -28.73 19.08
C GLU A 333 20.19 -29.52 20.37
N SER A 334 19.06 -30.21 20.33
CA SER A 334 18.73 -31.17 21.34
C SER A 334 19.64 -32.41 21.17
N ALA A 335 20.56 -32.54 22.13
CA ALA A 335 21.37 -33.74 22.32
C ALA A 335 20.49 -34.99 22.25
N THR A 336 20.86 -35.85 21.32
CA THR A 336 20.29 -37.20 21.13
C THR A 336 20.17 -37.99 22.42
N LYS A 337 18.96 -38.35 22.82
CA LYS A 337 18.64 -39.59 23.50
C LYS A 337 17.34 -40.14 22.93
N GLY A 338 17.47 -41.38 22.40
CA GLY A 338 16.41 -42.05 21.67
C GLY A 338 15.17 -42.40 22.49
N ALA A 339 14.05 -42.44 21.84
CA ALA A 339 12.90 -43.28 22.10
C ALA A 339 11.91 -43.23 20.93
N ASP A 340 11.26 -44.30 20.68
CA ASP A 340 10.48 -44.81 19.57
C ASP A 340 9.27 -43.99 19.07
N PRO A 341 8.72 -44.35 17.90
CA PRO A 341 7.76 -43.55 17.16
C PRO A 341 6.30 -43.98 17.46
N HIS A 342 5.45 -43.07 17.92
CA HIS A 342 4.00 -43.20 17.73
C HIS A 342 3.30 -41.83 17.59
N THR A 343 2.69 -41.69 16.40
CA THR A 343 1.46 -40.93 16.11
C THR A 343 1.31 -39.47 16.58
N SER A 344 1.33 -38.54 15.60
CA SER A 344 0.17 -37.66 15.40
C SER A 344 0.26 -36.90 14.07
N LYS A 345 -0.71 -37.20 13.21
CA LYS A 345 -1.05 -36.39 12.02
C LYS A 345 -1.76 -35.14 12.52
N LYS A 346 -1.29 -33.96 12.14
CA LYS A 346 -2.09 -32.75 11.74
C LYS A 346 -1.18 -31.57 11.58
N SER A 347 -1.05 -31.12 10.35
CA SER A 347 -1.10 -29.75 9.83
C SER A 347 -0.18 -29.59 8.63
N ASP A 348 -0.66 -30.09 7.48
CA ASP A 348 -0.17 -29.65 6.17
C ASP A 348 -1.38 -29.35 5.31
N LYS A 349 -1.78 -28.09 5.27
CA LYS A 349 -2.67 -27.53 4.25
C LYS A 349 -2.39 -26.03 4.09
N CYS A 350 -1.32 -25.75 3.40
CA CYS A 350 -1.17 -24.49 2.64
C CYS A 350 -0.17 -24.76 1.52
N PHE A 351 -0.58 -24.47 0.28
CA PHE A 351 0.20 -24.57 -0.95
C PHE A 351 0.49 -25.98 -1.51
N ASN A 352 -0.46 -26.53 -2.22
CA ASN A 352 -0.21 -27.30 -3.44
C ASN A 352 -1.43 -27.18 -4.35
N ASN A 353 -1.35 -26.30 -5.35
CA ASN A 353 -2.27 -26.32 -6.46
C ASN A 353 -1.50 -26.78 -7.70
N LYS A 354 -1.42 -28.10 -7.89
CA LYS A 354 -1.11 -28.71 -9.19
C LYS A 354 -2.40 -29.30 -9.75
N GLN A 355 -2.67 -28.86 -10.98
CA GLN A 355 -3.69 -29.36 -11.88
C GLN A 355 -3.80 -30.89 -11.91
N ALA A 356 -5.01 -31.42 -11.91
CA ALA A 356 -5.41 -32.57 -12.69
C ALA A 356 -6.88 -32.44 -13.06
N CYS A 357 -7.12 -32.51 -14.36
CA CYS A 357 -8.42 -32.73 -14.96
C CYS A 357 -8.89 -34.15 -14.68
N ASN A 358 -10.16 -34.39 -14.46
CA ASN A 358 -11.08 -35.20 -15.23
C ASN A 358 -12.28 -35.69 -14.41
N GLU A 359 -13.45 -35.46 -15.03
CA GLU A 359 -14.56 -36.38 -15.36
C GLU A 359 -15.56 -36.78 -14.26
N ASP A 360 -16.77 -36.33 -14.56
CA ASP A 360 -18.07 -36.99 -14.42
C ASP A 360 -18.51 -37.66 -13.12
N TYR A 361 -19.56 -37.16 -12.49
CA TYR A 361 -20.82 -37.84 -12.32
C TYR A 361 -21.94 -36.95 -11.76
N CYS A 362 -23.15 -37.22 -12.23
CA CYS A 362 -24.43 -36.59 -11.92
C CYS A 362 -24.88 -36.81 -10.47
N GLY A 363 -25.69 -35.85 -9.96
CA GLY A 363 -26.83 -36.17 -9.11
C GLY A 363 -26.98 -35.38 -7.84
N ASP A 364 -28.08 -34.70 -7.79
CA ASP A 364 -28.97 -34.37 -6.68
C ASP A 364 -28.72 -33.06 -5.90
N ASP A 365 -29.78 -32.30 -5.93
CA ASP A 365 -30.10 -31.05 -5.26
C ASP A 365 -29.92 -31.14 -3.75
N ASP A 366 -29.13 -30.21 -3.18
CA ASP A 366 -29.33 -29.74 -1.81
C ASP A 366 -28.83 -28.29 -1.72
N ASP A 367 -29.71 -27.39 -1.30
CA ASP A 367 -29.48 -25.99 -1.01
C ASP A 367 -28.41 -25.79 0.08
N GLU A 368 -27.13 -25.62 -0.28
CA GLU A 368 -26.11 -25.13 0.61
C GLU A 368 -25.87 -23.64 0.37
N GLU A 369 -26.18 -22.81 1.37
CA GLU A 369 -25.78 -21.41 1.47
C GLU A 369 -24.26 -21.29 1.22
N GLU A 370 -23.89 -20.73 0.06
CA GLU A 370 -22.50 -20.41 -0.33
C GLU A 370 -21.90 -19.45 0.69
N LYS A 371 -21.07 -19.95 1.60
CA LYS A 371 -20.21 -19.14 2.47
C LYS A 371 -19.27 -18.31 1.61
N ALA A 372 -19.51 -17.00 1.59
CA ALA A 372 -18.67 -16.02 0.91
C ALA A 372 -17.19 -16.19 1.29
N THR A 373 -16.31 -16.27 0.28
CA THR A 373 -14.86 -16.27 0.49
C THR A 373 -14.40 -15.00 1.19
N PRO A 374 -13.42 -15.04 2.13
CA PRO A 374 -12.97 -13.85 2.85
C PRO A 374 -12.43 -12.77 1.92
N ILE A 375 -12.85 -11.54 2.15
CA ILE A 375 -12.47 -10.36 1.37
C ILE A 375 -11.00 -10.00 1.66
N PRO A 376 -10.16 -9.70 0.64
CA PRO A 376 -8.79 -9.23 0.85
C PRO A 376 -8.69 -7.99 1.72
N THR A 377 -7.86 -8.02 2.75
CA THR A 377 -7.71 -6.95 3.75
C THR A 377 -7.22 -5.63 3.15
N CYS A 378 -6.48 -5.67 2.02
CA CYS A 378 -6.03 -4.47 1.31
C CYS A 378 -7.18 -3.56 0.83
N TYR A 379 -8.39 -4.12 0.69
CA TYR A 379 -9.59 -3.37 0.32
C TYR A 379 -10.42 -2.92 1.52
N LEU A 380 -10.03 -3.33 2.75
CA LEU A 380 -10.68 -2.92 3.99
C LEU A 380 -9.91 -1.74 4.60
N ARG A 381 -10.54 -0.57 4.62
CA ARG A 381 -10.02 0.60 5.34
C ARG A 381 -10.67 0.70 6.70
N GLY A 382 -9.92 0.36 7.75
CA GLY A 382 -10.35 0.47 9.16
C GLY A 382 -9.41 -0.31 10.08
N PRO A 383 -9.34 0.03 11.37
CA PRO A 383 -8.59 -0.77 12.33
C PRO A 383 -9.20 -2.18 12.41
N PRO A 384 -8.39 -3.24 12.64
CA PRO A 384 -8.88 -4.59 12.80
C PRO A 384 -9.88 -4.64 13.95
N ILE A 385 -11.05 -5.22 13.71
CA ILE A 385 -12.06 -5.49 14.74
C ILE A 385 -11.60 -6.73 15.49
N GLY A 386 -11.14 -6.56 16.72
CA GLY A 386 -10.84 -7.69 17.62
C GLY A 386 -12.06 -8.57 17.86
N PRO A 387 -11.88 -9.87 18.22
CA PRO A 387 -12.98 -10.82 18.39
C PRO A 387 -13.96 -10.32 19.44
N GLY A 388 -15.21 -10.13 19.03
CA GLY A 388 -16.27 -9.58 19.85
C GLY A 388 -16.68 -10.49 21.00
N ALA A 389 -16.73 -9.93 22.18
CA ALA A 389 -17.44 -10.51 23.32
C ALA A 389 -18.95 -10.40 23.10
N GLN A 390 -19.65 -11.53 23.24
CA GLN A 390 -21.12 -11.58 23.18
C GLN A 390 -21.77 -10.74 24.28
N PRO A 391 -22.89 -10.06 24.02
CA PRO A 391 -23.59 -9.27 25.03
C PRO A 391 -24.39 -10.17 26.00
N LYS A 392 -24.04 -10.12 27.27
CA LYS A 392 -24.94 -10.58 28.34
C LYS A 392 -25.97 -9.49 28.65
N GLN A 393 -27.24 -9.82 28.49
CA GLN A 393 -28.34 -9.02 29.00
C GLN A 393 -28.27 -8.90 30.53
N LYS A 394 -28.33 -7.69 31.06
CA LYS A 394 -28.85 -7.40 32.41
C LYS A 394 -29.45 -5.97 32.48
N GLU A 395 -30.45 -5.94 33.30
CA GLU A 395 -31.50 -4.93 33.53
C GLU A 395 -31.03 -3.55 34.01
N LYS A 396 -31.98 -2.63 33.87
CA LYS A 396 -31.96 -1.20 34.18
C LYS A 396 -31.69 -0.89 35.64
N GLU A 397 -30.92 0.15 35.93
CA GLU A 397 -31.22 1.16 36.95
C GLU A 397 -30.40 2.43 36.64
N GLY A 398 -30.99 3.59 36.92
CA GLY A 398 -30.72 4.85 36.29
C GLY A 398 -29.78 5.83 37.00
N LEU A 399 -29.47 6.90 36.25
CA LEU A 399 -28.96 8.24 36.55
C LEU A 399 -27.44 8.48 36.33
N PRO A 400 -26.97 9.73 36.04
CA PRO A 400 -27.25 10.49 34.84
C PRO A 400 -25.98 10.73 33.96
N ALA A 401 -26.25 11.00 32.70
CA ALA A 401 -25.28 11.17 31.62
C ALA A 401 -24.30 12.34 31.79
N VAL A 402 -23.00 12.02 31.65
CA VAL A 402 -22.02 12.95 31.09
C VAL A 402 -21.69 12.44 29.71
N ARG A 403 -22.28 13.05 28.68
CA ARG A 403 -21.99 12.77 27.26
C ARG A 403 -20.59 13.24 26.94
N ARG A 404 -19.61 12.32 26.91
CA ARG A 404 -18.41 12.47 26.10
C ARG A 404 -18.63 11.74 24.77
N SER A 405 -18.95 12.53 23.76
CA SER A 405 -19.07 12.11 22.38
C SER A 405 -17.71 11.60 21.86
N LEU A 406 -17.58 10.29 21.72
CA LEU A 406 -16.55 9.69 20.88
C LEU A 406 -16.94 9.94 19.41
N ARG A 407 -16.34 10.95 18.80
CA ARG A 407 -16.49 11.20 17.36
C ARG A 407 -15.70 10.11 16.59
N PRO A 408 -16.31 9.46 15.58
CA PRO A 408 -15.56 8.63 14.65
C PRO A 408 -14.58 9.51 13.89
N ARG A 409 -13.30 9.07 13.79
CA ARG A 409 -12.28 9.77 13.02
C ARG A 409 -12.63 9.78 11.55
N THR A 410 -12.73 10.96 10.99
CA THR A 410 -12.90 11.19 9.55
C THR A 410 -11.51 11.26 8.94
N VAL A 411 -11.20 10.33 8.03
CA VAL A 411 -10.05 10.48 7.14
C VAL A 411 -10.33 11.70 6.27
N GLN A 412 -9.58 12.77 6.48
CA GLN A 412 -9.66 13.93 5.58
C GLN A 412 -8.83 13.64 4.35
N ASN A 413 -9.48 13.54 3.20
CA ASN A 413 -8.81 13.55 1.92
C ASN A 413 -8.10 14.90 1.76
N TYR A 414 -6.87 14.87 1.29
CA TYR A 414 -6.23 16.03 0.70
C TYR A 414 -6.89 16.27 -0.68
N ALA A 415 -8.13 16.79 -0.69
CA ALA A 415 -8.65 17.41 -1.88
C ALA A 415 -7.97 18.78 -1.96
N GLU A 416 -7.15 18.97 -2.96
CA GLU A 416 -6.66 20.28 -3.33
C GLU A 416 -7.89 21.10 -3.73
N ASP A 417 -8.07 22.28 -3.16
CA ASP A 417 -8.91 23.33 -3.70
C ASP A 417 -8.16 23.90 -4.94
N ASP A 418 -8.01 23.06 -5.98
CA ASP A 418 -7.61 23.51 -7.31
C ASP A 418 -8.91 23.83 -8.07
N ASP A 419 -9.39 25.06 -7.91
CA ASP A 419 -10.23 25.74 -8.90
C ASP A 419 -9.39 26.01 -10.16
N ASP A 420 -8.95 24.96 -10.84
CA ASP A 420 -8.47 25.06 -12.20
C ASP A 420 -9.64 24.75 -13.14
N ASP A 421 -10.24 25.81 -13.67
CA ASP A 421 -11.07 25.82 -14.87
C ASP A 421 -10.30 25.16 -16.01
N ASP A 422 -10.41 23.83 -16.15
CA ASP A 422 -9.93 23.10 -17.32
C ASP A 422 -10.87 23.39 -18.50
N ASN A 423 -10.65 24.53 -19.16
CA ASN A 423 -11.04 24.73 -20.54
C ASN A 423 -10.19 23.76 -21.38
N GLU A 424 -10.82 22.71 -21.91
CA GLU A 424 -10.24 21.83 -22.92
C GLU A 424 -10.05 22.64 -24.22
N GLU A 425 -8.91 23.30 -24.37
CA GLU A 425 -8.37 23.68 -25.65
C GLU A 425 -7.49 22.53 -26.17
N GLU A 426 -7.81 22.04 -27.37
CA GLU A 426 -7.02 21.08 -28.13
C GLU A 426 -5.61 21.63 -28.32
N GLU A 427 -4.61 21.07 -27.62
CA GLU A 427 -3.21 21.41 -27.85
C GLU A 427 -2.59 20.46 -28.89
N GLU A 428 -2.12 21.11 -29.98
CA GLU A 428 -1.17 20.59 -30.96
C GLU A 428 0.04 19.92 -30.31
N GLU A 429 0.56 18.86 -30.96
CA GLU A 429 1.78 18.15 -30.61
C GLU A 429 2.97 19.07 -30.30
N ALA A 430 3.25 19.34 -29.05
CA ALA A 430 4.45 20.01 -28.59
C ALA A 430 5.48 19.01 -28.10
N ARG A 431 6.73 19.19 -28.56
CA ARG A 431 7.94 18.42 -28.24
C ARG A 431 8.15 18.26 -26.73
N PRO A 432 8.78 17.16 -26.25
CA PRO A 432 8.98 16.93 -24.83
C PRO A 432 9.92 17.98 -24.23
N GLU A 433 9.44 18.73 -23.26
CA GLU A 433 10.20 19.66 -22.44
C GLU A 433 11.14 18.92 -21.46
N PRO A 434 12.31 19.50 -21.14
CA PRO A 434 13.30 18.86 -20.31
C PRO A 434 12.90 18.84 -18.83
N ILE A 435 13.31 17.77 -18.15
CA ILE A 435 13.16 17.45 -16.75
C ILE A 435 13.23 18.69 -15.83
N SER A 436 12.22 18.83 -14.99
CA SER A 436 12.00 19.91 -14.01
C SER A 436 13.26 20.34 -13.23
N ALA A 437 13.40 21.65 -13.04
CA ALA A 437 14.52 22.33 -12.37
C ALA A 437 14.83 21.87 -10.91
N CYS A 438 13.96 21.09 -10.27
CA CYS A 438 14.22 20.45 -8.96
C CYS A 438 15.44 19.52 -8.97
N TYR A 439 15.94 19.14 -10.15
CA TYR A 439 16.96 18.11 -10.31
C TYR A 439 18.39 18.65 -10.51
N LEU A 440 18.61 20.00 -10.56
CA LEU A 440 19.87 20.59 -10.99
C LEU A 440 20.58 21.47 -9.93
N ARG A 441 20.54 21.18 -8.65
CA ARG A 441 21.45 21.82 -7.71
C ARG A 441 22.62 20.92 -7.38
N SER A 442 23.77 21.21 -8.00
CA SER A 442 25.09 20.71 -7.62
C SER A 442 25.51 21.27 -6.24
N PRO A 443 26.28 20.54 -5.42
CA PRO A 443 26.76 21.04 -4.15
C PRO A 443 27.68 22.26 -4.31
N PRO A 444 27.73 23.19 -3.35
CA PRO A 444 28.56 24.40 -3.44
C PRO A 444 30.04 24.01 -3.45
N LYS A 445 30.80 24.58 -4.37
CA LYS A 445 32.25 24.45 -4.47
C LYS A 445 32.87 25.14 -3.24
N GLY A 446 33.65 24.41 -2.47
CA GLY A 446 34.44 24.90 -1.35
C GLY A 446 35.48 25.96 -1.78
N PRO A 447 35.98 26.80 -0.86
CA PRO A 447 36.84 27.93 -1.16
C PRO A 447 38.20 27.50 -1.71
N ARG A 448 38.59 28.09 -2.84
CA ARG A 448 39.90 27.96 -3.51
C ARG A 448 40.98 28.53 -2.61
N ALA A 449 41.95 27.70 -2.19
CA ALA A 449 43.18 28.17 -1.55
C ALA A 449 43.98 29.03 -2.52
N GLN A 450 44.27 30.27 -2.12
CA GLN A 450 45.22 31.13 -2.80
C GLN A 450 46.66 30.68 -2.47
N SER A 451 47.39 30.20 -3.48
CA SER A 451 48.85 30.03 -3.38
C SER A 451 49.52 31.35 -3.47
N LYS A 452 50.23 31.74 -2.40
CA LYS A 452 51.25 32.83 -2.41
C LYS A 452 52.50 32.25 -3.05
N GLN A 453 52.98 32.87 -4.13
CA GLN A 453 54.40 32.81 -4.57
C GLN A 453 55.24 33.74 -3.74
N VAL A 454 56.34 33.22 -3.26
CA VAL A 454 57.62 33.92 -3.12
C VAL A 454 58.68 33.05 -3.77
#